data_8ad26bb8998286ab738057e80e338d1b
#
_entry.id   8ad26bb8998286ab738057e80e338d1b
#
_cell.length_a   1.000
_cell.length_b   1.000
_cell.length_c   1.000
_cell.angle_alpha   90.00
_cell.angle_beta   90.00
_cell.angle_gamma   90.00
#
_symmetry.space_group_name_H-M   'P 1'
#
loop_
_entity.id
_entity.type
_entity.pdbx_description
1 polymer ?
#
loop_
_entity_poly.entity_id
_entity_poly.type
_entity_poly.pdbx_seq_one_letter_code
_entity_poly.pdbx_strand_id
1 'polypeptide(L)'
;MKNRPTAFSFLFLSFLLSATVLHAQDWQLKRDKGGIKVYVRDQAGTNIKEMKFSTTVEAPLQTIAAVLTHVEGYDDWVYASLKSRTIKQVSDTEAYYYTLIDFPWPFENRDLVLHSKIWQDKKTLALHSKTTSAHWMEGEKESVVRIKKAELYWLFTPIGNGKVRVDYTLNSDPGGNIPAWMINLAADQGPLQTMLKFQEMLEKEKYKNSKLAFVTNEK
;
A
#
# COMPACT_ATOMS: atom_id res chain seq x y z
N MET A 1 14.22 84.40 4.36
CA MET A 1 14.87 83.04 4.54
C MET A 1 13.75 82.05 4.62
N LYS A 2 13.57 81.22 3.56
CA LYS A 2 12.47 80.27 3.42
C LYS A 2 12.99 78.84 3.73
N ASN A 3 12.52 78.30 4.85
CA ASN A 3 12.78 76.88 5.19
C ASN A 3 11.87 76.01 4.36
N ARG A 4 12.44 75.07 3.60
CA ARG A 4 11.73 73.96 2.93
C ARG A 4 11.81 72.71 3.82
N PRO A 5 10.68 71.98 4.09
CA PRO A 5 10.74 70.72 4.73
C PRO A 5 11.05 69.64 3.69
N THR A 6 12.04 68.78 3.97
CA THR A 6 12.37 67.60 3.24
C THR A 6 11.36 66.49 3.58
N ALA A 7 10.61 66.05 2.55
CA ALA A 7 9.72 64.89 2.67
C ALA A 7 10.54 63.58 2.67
N PHE A 8 10.48 62.84 3.76
CA PHE A 8 10.99 61.47 3.87
C PHE A 8 9.95 60.52 3.32
N SER A 9 10.18 59.96 2.11
CA SER A 9 9.34 58.88 1.53
C SER A 9 9.68 57.56 2.20
N PHE A 10 8.80 57.06 3.04
CA PHE A 10 8.84 55.68 3.54
C PHE A 10 8.31 54.75 2.44
N LEU A 11 9.22 54.02 1.78
CA LEU A 11 8.89 52.92 0.88
C LEU A 11 8.53 51.69 1.74
N PHE A 12 7.24 51.42 1.91
CA PHE A 12 6.75 50.19 2.58
C PHE A 12 6.85 49.05 1.57
N LEU A 13 7.94 48.28 1.66
CA LEU A 13 8.12 47.06 0.88
C LEU A 13 7.28 45.92 1.54
N SER A 14 6.04 45.76 1.09
CA SER A 14 5.18 44.66 1.48
C SER A 14 5.69 43.37 0.87
N PHE A 15 6.40 42.57 1.66
CA PHE A 15 6.79 41.21 1.35
C PHE A 15 5.55 40.33 1.44
N LEU A 16 4.89 40.10 0.29
CA LEU A 16 3.82 39.12 0.17
C LEU A 16 4.43 37.72 0.36
N LEU A 17 4.35 37.18 1.58
CA LEU A 17 4.57 35.76 1.83
C LEU A 17 3.45 34.98 1.10
N SER A 18 3.75 34.49 -0.09
CA SER A 18 2.92 33.50 -0.77
C SER A 18 3.04 32.20 0.02
N ALA A 19 2.15 31.99 0.98
CA ALA A 19 1.96 30.68 1.62
C ALA A 19 1.47 29.71 0.53
N THR A 20 2.38 28.91 -0.02
CA THR A 20 1.99 27.75 -0.81
C THR A 20 1.26 26.78 0.11
N VAL A 21 -0.07 26.81 0.08
CA VAL A 21 -0.89 25.79 0.72
C VAL A 21 -0.57 24.49 0.00
N LEU A 22 0.26 23.64 0.62
CA LEU A 22 0.36 22.23 0.21
C LEU A 22 -1.04 21.63 0.40
N HIS A 23 -1.83 21.57 -0.65
CA HIS A 23 -3.01 20.74 -0.67
C HIS A 23 -2.54 19.29 -0.57
N ALA A 24 -2.70 18.68 0.58
CA ALA A 24 -2.69 17.22 0.65
C ALA A 24 -3.77 16.77 -0.34
N GLN A 25 -3.33 16.08 -1.40
CA GLN A 25 -4.27 15.67 -2.45
C GLN A 25 -5.25 14.67 -1.84
N ASP A 26 -6.53 15.05 -1.81
CA ASP A 26 -7.59 14.26 -1.19
C ASP A 26 -7.85 12.97 -1.97
N TRP A 27 -8.21 11.92 -1.23
CA TRP A 27 -8.62 10.65 -1.81
C TRP A 27 -9.93 10.80 -2.59
N GLN A 28 -9.92 10.49 -3.87
CA GLN A 28 -11.09 10.50 -4.74
C GLN A 28 -11.64 9.08 -4.90
N LEU A 29 -12.94 8.90 -4.67
CA LEU A 29 -13.60 7.60 -4.88
C LEU A 29 -13.60 7.28 -6.39
N LYS A 30 -12.93 6.20 -6.78
CA LYS A 30 -12.87 5.69 -8.16
C LYS A 30 -13.93 4.61 -8.42
N ARG A 31 -14.19 3.75 -7.43
CA ARG A 31 -15.08 2.60 -7.56
C ARG A 31 -15.67 2.22 -6.20
N ASP A 32 -16.91 1.73 -6.23
CA ASP A 32 -17.57 1.05 -5.11
C ASP A 32 -18.21 -0.22 -5.67
N LYS A 33 -17.66 -1.38 -5.37
CA LYS A 33 -18.14 -2.66 -5.91
C LYS A 33 -17.84 -3.80 -4.94
N GLY A 34 -18.85 -4.66 -4.70
CA GLY A 34 -18.68 -5.86 -3.88
C GLY A 34 -18.28 -5.57 -2.44
N GLY A 35 -18.73 -4.43 -1.86
CA GLY A 35 -18.37 -4.02 -0.50
C GLY A 35 -16.96 -3.46 -0.39
N ILE A 36 -16.24 -3.28 -1.50
CA ILE A 36 -14.89 -2.73 -1.55
C ILE A 36 -14.94 -1.35 -2.22
N LYS A 37 -14.50 -0.33 -1.49
CA LYS A 37 -14.33 1.04 -2.01
C LYS A 37 -12.89 1.24 -2.45
N VAL A 38 -12.70 1.74 -3.67
CA VAL A 38 -11.40 2.06 -4.25
C VAL A 38 -11.27 3.56 -4.38
N TYR A 39 -10.22 4.10 -3.80
CA TYR A 39 -9.88 5.51 -3.87
C TYR A 39 -8.54 5.68 -4.58
N VAL A 40 -8.38 6.82 -5.24
CA VAL A 40 -7.12 7.22 -5.87
C VAL A 40 -6.76 8.63 -5.44
N ARG A 41 -5.45 8.92 -5.43
CA ARG A 41 -4.94 10.29 -5.29
C ARG A 41 -3.71 10.48 -6.17
N ASP A 42 -3.47 11.71 -6.57
CA ASP A 42 -2.24 12.07 -7.27
C ASP A 42 -1.06 12.11 -6.29
N GLN A 43 0.14 11.92 -6.80
CA GLN A 43 1.36 11.96 -6.01
C GLN A 43 2.33 12.99 -6.58
N ALA A 44 3.06 13.68 -5.70
CA ALA A 44 4.12 14.59 -6.14
C ALA A 44 5.24 13.83 -6.85
N GLY A 45 5.71 14.36 -7.98
CA GLY A 45 6.86 13.81 -8.72
C GLY A 45 6.59 12.59 -9.59
N THR A 46 5.32 12.17 -9.74
CA THR A 46 4.94 11.08 -10.64
C THR A 46 3.52 11.27 -11.18
N ASN A 47 3.26 10.73 -12.39
CA ASN A 47 1.91 10.67 -12.96
C ASN A 47 1.18 9.36 -12.58
N ILE A 48 1.80 8.46 -11.82
CA ILE A 48 1.17 7.23 -11.33
C ILE A 48 0.42 7.57 -10.04
N LYS A 49 -0.86 7.19 -9.99
CA LYS A 49 -1.71 7.44 -8.82
C LYS A 49 -1.46 6.43 -7.71
N GLU A 50 -1.50 6.91 -6.48
CA GLU A 50 -1.62 6.05 -5.31
C GLU A 50 -3.06 5.57 -5.15
N MET A 51 -3.22 4.34 -4.66
CA MET A 51 -4.54 3.73 -4.47
C MET A 51 -4.77 3.33 -3.03
N LYS A 52 -6.01 3.43 -2.59
CA LYS A 52 -6.48 2.89 -1.32
C LYS A 52 -7.75 2.07 -1.53
N PHE A 53 -7.77 0.89 -0.94
CA PHE A 53 -8.91 -0.03 -0.92
C PHE A 53 -9.43 -0.10 0.50
N SER A 54 -10.74 -0.01 0.69
CA SER A 54 -11.36 -0.06 2.01
C SER A 54 -12.56 -1.01 1.99
N THR A 55 -12.61 -1.92 2.97
CA THR A 55 -13.71 -2.87 3.16
C THR A 55 -13.86 -3.22 4.64
N THR A 56 -14.87 -4.02 4.97
CA THR A 56 -15.06 -4.61 6.29
C THR A 56 -15.12 -6.13 6.15
N VAL A 57 -14.43 -6.85 7.03
CA VAL A 57 -14.44 -8.30 7.10
C VAL A 57 -14.88 -8.77 8.49
N GLU A 58 -15.39 -9.99 8.59
CA GLU A 58 -15.69 -10.68 9.85
C GLU A 58 -14.64 -11.78 10.03
N ALA A 59 -13.55 -11.48 10.73
CA ALA A 59 -12.48 -12.43 10.99
C ALA A 59 -11.64 -12.00 12.21
N PRO A 60 -11.12 -12.95 13.00
CA PRO A 60 -10.16 -12.65 14.05
C PRO A 60 -8.87 -12.07 13.47
N LEU A 61 -8.23 -11.13 14.18
CA LEU A 61 -6.93 -10.56 13.79
C LEU A 61 -5.84 -11.63 13.67
N GLN A 62 -5.91 -12.72 14.44
CA GLN A 62 -5.03 -13.88 14.34
C GLN A 62 -5.10 -14.51 12.94
N THR A 63 -6.32 -14.71 12.42
CA THR A 63 -6.56 -15.26 11.08
C THR A 63 -5.99 -14.34 10.00
N ILE A 64 -6.27 -13.03 10.13
CA ILE A 64 -5.76 -12.00 9.21
C ILE A 64 -4.22 -12.00 9.18
N ALA A 65 -3.60 -11.99 10.34
CA ALA A 65 -2.13 -12.02 10.45
C ALA A 65 -1.54 -13.31 9.86
N ALA A 66 -2.19 -14.45 10.07
CA ALA A 66 -1.74 -15.73 9.52
C ALA A 66 -1.76 -15.76 7.98
N VAL A 67 -2.77 -15.16 7.34
CA VAL A 67 -2.80 -15.02 5.89
C VAL A 67 -1.68 -14.11 5.40
N LEU A 68 -1.45 -12.98 6.08
CA LEU A 68 -0.44 -11.99 5.68
C LEU A 68 1.01 -12.45 5.90
N THR A 69 1.26 -13.34 6.85
CA THR A 69 2.62 -13.83 7.14
C THR A 69 2.98 -15.11 6.38
N HIS A 70 2.01 -15.75 5.74
CA HIS A 70 2.23 -16.96 4.94
C HIS A 70 2.59 -16.60 3.49
N VAL A 71 3.83 -16.22 3.25
CA VAL A 71 4.34 -15.75 1.94
C VAL A 71 4.16 -16.79 0.84
N GLU A 72 4.43 -18.06 1.14
CA GLU A 72 4.31 -19.17 0.21
C GLU A 72 2.87 -19.43 -0.26
N GLY A 73 1.90 -18.87 0.46
CA GLY A 73 0.48 -18.92 0.10
C GLY A 73 0.00 -17.73 -0.74
N TYR A 74 0.87 -16.78 -1.08
CA TYR A 74 0.46 -15.58 -1.84
C TYR A 74 -0.01 -15.90 -3.26
N ASP A 75 0.47 -16.96 -3.84
CA ASP A 75 0.06 -17.42 -5.18
C ASP A 75 -1.43 -17.81 -5.22
N ASP A 76 -2.02 -18.15 -4.06
CA ASP A 76 -3.44 -18.49 -3.95
C ASP A 76 -4.36 -17.25 -4.02
N TRP A 77 -3.88 -16.05 -3.61
CA TRP A 77 -4.74 -14.90 -3.41
C TRP A 77 -4.21 -13.55 -3.94
N VAL A 78 -2.91 -13.35 -4.04
CA VAL A 78 -2.36 -12.16 -4.67
C VAL A 78 -2.56 -12.25 -6.17
N TYR A 79 -3.27 -11.28 -6.74
CA TYR A 79 -3.61 -11.29 -8.16
C TYR A 79 -2.38 -11.44 -9.05
N ALA A 80 -2.48 -12.36 -10.00
CA ALA A 80 -1.44 -12.67 -10.98
C ALA A 80 -0.09 -13.09 -10.38
N SER A 81 -0.02 -13.43 -9.09
CA SER A 81 1.18 -14.05 -8.52
C SER A 81 1.40 -15.44 -9.12
N LEU A 82 2.55 -15.62 -9.75
CA LEU A 82 2.99 -16.90 -10.30
C LEU A 82 3.81 -17.69 -9.30
N LYS A 83 4.55 -16.99 -8.44
CA LYS A 83 5.42 -17.61 -7.45
C LYS A 83 5.82 -16.61 -6.39
N SER A 84 5.61 -16.99 -5.12
CA SER A 84 6.12 -16.24 -3.97
C SER A 84 6.96 -17.15 -3.08
N ARG A 85 7.99 -16.58 -2.46
CA ARG A 85 8.85 -17.32 -1.53
C ARG A 85 9.54 -16.38 -0.55
N THR A 86 9.75 -16.85 0.65
CA THR A 86 10.59 -16.18 1.63
C THR A 86 12.07 -16.23 1.18
N ILE A 87 12.74 -15.08 1.19
CA ILE A 87 14.19 -14.96 1.00
C ILE A 87 14.89 -15.09 2.34
N LYS A 88 14.40 -14.34 3.33
CA LYS A 88 14.97 -14.30 4.69
C LYS A 88 13.89 -14.01 5.71
N GLN A 89 13.69 -14.92 6.65
CA GLN A 89 12.91 -14.65 7.86
C GLN A 89 13.81 -13.96 8.87
N VAL A 90 13.41 -12.75 9.32
CA VAL A 90 14.15 -11.96 10.33
C VAL A 90 13.60 -12.24 11.72
N SER A 91 12.27 -12.31 11.82
CA SER A 91 11.52 -12.65 13.03
C SER A 91 10.12 -13.14 12.65
N ASP A 92 9.27 -13.51 13.61
CA ASP A 92 7.87 -13.85 13.35
C ASP A 92 7.06 -12.70 12.73
N THR A 93 7.59 -11.47 12.82
CA THR A 93 6.92 -10.25 12.37
C THR A 93 7.65 -9.52 11.23
N GLU A 94 8.77 -10.06 10.73
CA GLU A 94 9.59 -9.39 9.75
C GLU A 94 10.25 -10.38 8.78
N ALA A 95 10.05 -10.18 7.47
CA ALA A 95 10.62 -11.02 6.45
C ALA A 95 10.98 -10.25 5.17
N TYR A 96 11.97 -10.77 4.44
CA TYR A 96 12.22 -10.45 3.04
C TYR A 96 11.68 -11.56 2.17
N TYR A 97 10.97 -11.20 1.11
CA TYR A 97 10.39 -12.17 0.20
C TYR A 97 10.44 -11.71 -1.26
N TYR A 98 10.38 -12.68 -2.12
CA TYR A 98 10.30 -12.52 -3.57
C TYR A 98 8.89 -12.88 -4.04
N THR A 99 8.37 -12.15 -5.04
CA THR A 99 7.18 -12.53 -5.78
C THR A 99 7.34 -12.23 -7.26
N LEU A 100 6.88 -13.14 -8.10
CA LEU A 100 6.80 -13.01 -9.56
C LEU A 100 5.35 -12.79 -9.95
N ILE A 101 5.09 -11.74 -10.69
CA ILE A 101 3.75 -11.35 -11.13
C ILE A 101 3.64 -11.55 -12.64
N ASP A 102 2.61 -12.27 -13.07
CA ASP A 102 2.23 -12.36 -14.47
C ASP A 102 1.72 -11.00 -14.96
N PHE A 103 2.26 -10.54 -16.07
CA PHE A 103 1.90 -9.26 -16.63
C PHE A 103 1.35 -9.45 -18.04
N PRO A 104 0.25 -8.76 -18.41
CA PRO A 104 -0.42 -9.06 -19.67
C PRO A 104 0.47 -8.74 -20.89
N TRP A 105 0.45 -9.66 -21.84
CA TRP A 105 1.11 -9.44 -23.13
C TRP A 105 0.68 -8.10 -23.76
N PRO A 106 1.56 -7.29 -24.39
CA PRO A 106 2.95 -7.62 -24.81
C PRO A 106 4.04 -7.28 -23.77
N PHE A 107 3.70 -7.06 -22.53
CA PHE A 107 4.67 -6.69 -21.50
C PHE A 107 5.31 -7.92 -20.86
N GLU A 108 6.56 -7.79 -20.47
CA GLU A 108 7.27 -8.80 -19.68
C GLU A 108 6.64 -8.94 -18.28
N ASN A 109 6.84 -10.09 -17.65
CA ASN A 109 6.49 -10.28 -16.25
C ASN A 109 7.24 -9.30 -15.34
N ARG A 110 6.69 -9.07 -14.14
CA ARG A 110 7.32 -8.24 -13.11
C ARG A 110 7.72 -9.09 -11.94
N ASP A 111 8.84 -8.72 -11.33
CA ASP A 111 9.17 -9.28 -10.03
C ASP A 111 9.39 -8.18 -8.98
N LEU A 112 9.19 -8.58 -7.72
CA LEU A 112 9.44 -7.75 -6.56
C LEU A 112 10.28 -8.53 -5.56
N VAL A 113 11.23 -7.82 -4.98
CA VAL A 113 11.88 -8.22 -3.73
C VAL A 113 11.45 -7.22 -2.70
N LEU A 114 10.83 -7.70 -1.64
CA LEU A 114 10.07 -6.91 -0.69
C LEU A 114 10.53 -7.19 0.74
N HIS A 115 10.49 -6.16 1.57
CA HIS A 115 10.70 -6.21 3.00
C HIS A 115 9.39 -5.91 3.70
N SER A 116 8.86 -6.85 4.46
CA SER A 116 7.59 -6.72 5.18
C SER A 116 7.79 -6.75 6.67
N LYS A 117 7.07 -5.86 7.36
CA LYS A 117 6.93 -5.84 8.81
C LYS A 117 5.47 -5.79 9.19
N ILE A 118 5.08 -6.59 10.19
CA ILE A 118 3.75 -6.60 10.78
C ILE A 118 3.84 -6.32 12.27
N TRP A 119 2.94 -5.48 12.80
CA TRP A 119 2.87 -5.20 14.24
C TRP A 119 1.45 -4.85 14.65
N GLN A 120 1.16 -5.00 15.93
CA GLN A 120 -0.12 -4.62 16.52
C GLN A 120 0.05 -3.46 17.48
N ASP A 121 -0.80 -2.43 17.37
CA ASP A 121 -0.89 -1.37 18.37
C ASP A 121 -1.55 -1.91 19.65
N LYS A 122 -0.88 -1.75 20.78
CA LYS A 122 -1.33 -2.32 22.06
C LYS A 122 -2.57 -1.64 22.64
N LYS A 123 -2.87 -0.39 22.25
CA LYS A 123 -3.99 0.39 22.79
C LYS A 123 -5.25 0.19 21.95
N THR A 124 -5.10 0.28 20.64
CA THR A 124 -6.22 0.21 19.68
C THR A 124 -6.47 -1.19 19.16
N LEU A 125 -5.53 -2.12 19.39
CA LEU A 125 -5.46 -3.46 18.81
C LEU A 125 -5.39 -3.44 17.28
N ALA A 126 -5.24 -2.28 16.65
CA ALA A 126 -5.08 -2.20 15.21
C ALA A 126 -3.83 -2.97 14.76
N LEU A 127 -4.01 -3.83 13.75
CA LEU A 127 -2.91 -4.58 13.15
C LEU A 127 -2.42 -3.83 11.90
N HIS A 128 -1.13 -3.66 11.80
CA HIS A 128 -0.47 -2.97 10.71
C HIS A 128 0.47 -3.90 9.97
N SER A 129 0.51 -3.83 8.64
CA SER A 129 1.55 -4.46 7.85
C SER A 129 2.08 -3.45 6.85
N LYS A 130 3.37 -3.16 6.92
CA LYS A 130 4.08 -2.30 5.97
C LYS A 130 5.07 -3.12 5.18
N THR A 131 5.00 -3.00 3.86
CA THR A 131 5.88 -3.69 2.93
C THR A 131 6.48 -2.67 1.98
N THR A 132 7.80 -2.71 1.81
CA THR A 132 8.53 -1.80 0.92
C THR A 132 9.47 -2.57 0.00
N SER A 133 9.80 -1.98 -1.14
CA SER A 133 10.80 -2.57 -2.04
C SER A 133 12.15 -2.72 -1.34
N ALA A 134 12.74 -3.89 -1.50
CA ALA A 134 14.10 -4.25 -1.06
C ALA A 134 14.88 -4.87 -2.23
N HIS A 135 14.76 -4.26 -3.40
CA HIS A 135 15.22 -4.78 -4.69
C HIS A 135 16.71 -5.16 -4.71
N TRP A 136 17.52 -4.62 -3.79
CA TRP A 136 18.96 -4.93 -3.64
C TRP A 136 19.26 -6.29 -3.00
N MET A 137 18.25 -6.95 -2.40
CA MET A 137 18.43 -8.23 -1.68
C MET A 137 18.60 -9.43 -2.61
N GLU A 138 18.20 -9.30 -3.88
CA GLU A 138 18.36 -10.36 -4.89
C GLU A 138 18.59 -9.74 -6.27
N GLY A 139 19.50 -10.32 -7.07
CA GLY A 139 19.81 -9.85 -8.41
C GLY A 139 18.61 -9.85 -9.35
N GLU A 140 18.62 -8.99 -10.35
CA GLU A 140 17.60 -8.93 -11.40
C GLU A 140 17.69 -10.17 -12.29
N LYS A 141 16.59 -10.57 -12.91
CA LYS A 141 16.47 -11.74 -13.78
C LYS A 141 16.27 -11.30 -15.22
N GLU A 142 16.80 -12.07 -16.15
CA GLU A 142 16.55 -11.87 -17.58
C GLU A 142 15.06 -12.04 -17.90
N SER A 143 14.55 -11.22 -18.83
CA SER A 143 13.17 -11.24 -19.31
C SER A 143 12.12 -11.00 -18.22
N VAL A 144 12.50 -10.34 -17.12
CA VAL A 144 11.60 -9.92 -16.03
C VAL A 144 11.96 -8.51 -15.60
N VAL A 145 10.98 -7.62 -15.54
CA VAL A 145 11.19 -6.24 -15.08
C VAL A 145 11.09 -6.17 -13.56
N ARG A 146 12.17 -5.76 -12.89
CA ARG A 146 12.20 -5.56 -11.44
C ARG A 146 11.46 -4.27 -11.04
N ILE A 147 10.41 -4.41 -10.24
CA ILE A 147 9.75 -3.27 -9.59
C ILE A 147 10.65 -2.74 -8.47
N LYS A 148 11.22 -1.55 -8.67
CA LYS A 148 12.16 -0.93 -7.70
C LYS A 148 11.49 0.02 -6.72
N LYS A 149 10.27 0.46 -7.01
CA LYS A 149 9.48 1.36 -6.17
C LYS A 149 8.15 0.72 -5.86
N ALA A 150 7.98 0.26 -4.63
CA ALA A 150 6.73 -0.27 -4.11
C ALA A 150 6.64 0.01 -2.61
N GLU A 151 5.49 0.50 -2.19
CA GLU A 151 5.09 0.60 -0.80
C GLU A 151 3.64 0.13 -0.69
N LEU A 152 3.43 -0.88 0.16
CA LEU A 152 2.14 -1.47 0.45
C LEU A 152 1.89 -1.32 1.94
N TYR A 153 0.69 -0.88 2.30
CA TYR A 153 0.33 -0.72 3.69
C TYR A 153 -1.07 -1.23 3.97
N TRP A 154 -1.15 -2.20 4.86
CA TRP A 154 -2.40 -2.73 5.37
C TRP A 154 -2.65 -2.23 6.78
N LEU A 155 -3.86 -1.74 7.04
CA LEU A 155 -4.35 -1.36 8.35
C LEU A 155 -5.64 -2.12 8.62
N PHE A 156 -5.66 -2.90 9.69
CA PHE A 156 -6.81 -3.66 10.16
C PHE A 156 -7.25 -3.08 11.49
N THR A 157 -8.39 -2.38 11.48
CA THR A 157 -8.93 -1.72 12.66
C THR A 157 -10.13 -2.50 13.19
N PRO A 158 -10.07 -3.11 14.38
CA PRO A 158 -11.25 -3.66 15.04
C PRO A 158 -12.34 -2.59 15.21
N ILE A 159 -13.58 -2.93 14.87
CA ILE A 159 -14.72 -2.02 14.95
C ILE A 159 -15.86 -2.60 15.78
N GLY A 160 -15.57 -3.63 16.58
CA GLY A 160 -16.52 -4.33 17.43
C GLY A 160 -17.29 -5.44 16.72
N ASN A 161 -17.94 -6.30 17.51
CA ASN A 161 -18.80 -7.39 17.03
C ASN A 161 -18.09 -8.35 16.05
N GLY A 162 -16.81 -8.63 16.25
CA GLY A 162 -15.99 -9.51 15.38
C GLY A 162 -15.69 -8.91 14.00
N LYS A 163 -16.02 -7.64 13.79
CA LYS A 163 -15.76 -6.95 12.52
C LYS A 163 -14.47 -6.17 12.55
N VAL A 164 -13.77 -6.20 11.41
CA VAL A 164 -12.51 -5.48 11.21
C VAL A 164 -12.62 -4.65 9.94
N ARG A 165 -12.37 -3.34 10.05
CA ARG A 165 -12.18 -2.48 8.87
C ARG A 165 -10.78 -2.72 8.33
N VAL A 166 -10.71 -2.97 7.02
CA VAL A 166 -9.48 -3.19 6.27
C VAL A 166 -9.24 -2.00 5.36
N ASP A 167 -8.14 -1.31 5.54
CA ASP A 167 -7.65 -0.29 4.63
C ASP A 167 -6.31 -0.76 4.04
N TYR A 168 -6.25 -0.89 2.71
CA TYR A 168 -5.04 -1.28 1.98
C TYR A 168 -4.62 -0.17 1.06
N THR A 169 -3.42 0.35 1.25
CA THR A 169 -2.82 1.40 0.41
C THR A 169 -1.70 0.82 -0.42
N LEU A 170 -1.69 1.13 -1.70
CA LEU A 170 -0.70 0.68 -2.68
C LEU A 170 -0.13 1.88 -3.43
N ASN A 171 1.17 2.01 -3.35
CA ASN A 171 1.98 2.90 -4.15
C ASN A 171 3.06 2.07 -4.84
N SER A 172 2.97 1.89 -6.15
CA SER A 172 3.92 1.07 -6.91
C SER A 172 4.09 1.60 -8.32
N ASP A 173 5.34 1.65 -8.75
CA ASP A 173 5.71 1.92 -10.14
C ASP A 173 6.10 0.59 -10.79
N PRO A 174 5.31 0.06 -11.74
CA PRO A 174 5.57 -1.23 -12.37
C PRO A 174 6.85 -1.23 -13.22
N GLY A 175 7.49 -0.08 -13.42
CA GLY A 175 8.69 0.05 -14.23
C GLY A 175 8.47 -0.23 -15.72
N GLY A 176 9.56 -0.19 -16.48
CA GLY A 176 9.51 -0.37 -17.94
C GLY A 176 8.88 0.82 -18.67
N ASN A 177 8.61 0.62 -19.96
CA ASN A 177 8.10 1.67 -20.84
C ASN A 177 6.55 1.67 -20.93
N ILE A 178 5.86 1.67 -19.79
CA ILE A 178 4.40 1.69 -19.75
C ILE A 178 3.94 3.14 -19.47
N PRO A 179 3.13 3.75 -20.36
CA PRO A 179 2.60 5.08 -20.12
C PRO A 179 1.76 5.14 -18.83
N ALA A 180 1.94 6.18 -18.03
CA ALA A 180 1.25 6.35 -16.73
C ALA A 180 -0.28 6.29 -16.85
N TRP A 181 -0.87 6.80 -17.94
CA TRP A 181 -2.32 6.73 -18.16
C TRP A 181 -2.82 5.28 -18.28
N MET A 182 -2.03 4.40 -18.89
CA MET A 182 -2.38 2.97 -19.04
C MET A 182 -2.27 2.26 -17.68
N ILE A 183 -1.22 2.56 -16.93
CA ILE A 183 -1.07 2.07 -15.55
C ILE A 183 -2.28 2.49 -14.72
N ASN A 184 -2.62 3.79 -14.71
CA ASN A 184 -3.74 4.32 -13.93
C ASN A 184 -5.11 3.77 -14.34
N LEU A 185 -5.29 3.39 -15.61
CA LEU A 185 -6.53 2.79 -16.12
C LEU A 185 -6.74 1.37 -15.55
N ALA A 186 -5.68 0.56 -15.52
CA ALA A 186 -5.75 -0.85 -15.13
C ALA A 186 -5.42 -1.11 -13.64
N ALA A 187 -4.83 -0.14 -12.95
CA ALA A 187 -4.18 -0.33 -11.67
C ALA A 187 -5.09 -0.82 -10.52
N ASP A 188 -6.40 -0.54 -10.58
CA ASP A 188 -7.34 -0.97 -9.53
C ASP A 188 -7.84 -2.41 -9.70
N GLN A 189 -7.69 -3.03 -10.88
CA GLN A 189 -8.24 -4.36 -11.14
C GLN A 189 -7.50 -5.45 -10.36
N GLY A 190 -6.18 -5.46 -10.43
CA GLY A 190 -5.36 -6.45 -9.73
C GLY A 190 -5.55 -6.40 -8.21
N PRO A 191 -5.33 -5.25 -7.55
CA PRO A 191 -5.54 -5.14 -6.12
C PRO A 191 -6.99 -5.40 -5.67
N LEU A 192 -8.01 -5.05 -6.48
CA LEU A 192 -9.40 -5.40 -6.19
C LEU A 192 -9.59 -6.92 -6.15
N GLN A 193 -9.04 -7.67 -7.12
CA GLN A 193 -9.08 -9.13 -7.12
C GLN A 193 -8.31 -9.71 -5.93
N THR A 194 -7.15 -9.12 -5.58
CA THR A 194 -6.40 -9.47 -4.37
C THR A 194 -7.27 -9.32 -3.12
N MET A 195 -7.99 -8.22 -2.98
CA MET A 195 -8.88 -7.98 -1.82
C MET A 195 -10.02 -9.00 -1.74
N LEU A 196 -10.64 -9.34 -2.87
CA LEU A 196 -11.71 -10.36 -2.92
C LEU A 196 -11.17 -11.73 -2.53
N LYS A 197 -10.06 -12.16 -3.11
CA LYS A 197 -9.42 -13.44 -2.76
C LYS A 197 -8.87 -13.45 -1.32
N PHE A 198 -8.39 -12.32 -0.82
CA PHE A 198 -7.99 -12.21 0.58
C PHE A 198 -9.17 -12.53 1.52
N GLN A 199 -10.39 -12.03 1.24
CA GLN A 199 -11.58 -12.37 2.02
C GLN A 199 -11.87 -13.87 1.98
N GLU A 200 -11.70 -14.54 0.83
CA GLU A 200 -11.84 -16.00 0.71
C GLU A 200 -10.79 -16.75 1.56
N MET A 201 -9.56 -16.22 1.66
CA MET A 201 -8.51 -16.84 2.49
C MET A 201 -8.87 -16.83 3.99
N LEU A 202 -9.58 -15.79 4.46
CA LEU A 202 -10.00 -15.71 5.85
C LEU A 202 -10.96 -16.86 6.24
N GLU A 203 -11.63 -17.46 5.27
CA GLU A 203 -12.53 -18.61 5.47
C GLU A 203 -11.81 -19.98 5.45
N LYS A 204 -10.52 -20.03 5.08
CA LYS A 204 -9.78 -21.29 5.01
C LYS A 204 -9.41 -21.82 6.40
N GLU A 205 -9.71 -23.09 6.66
CA GLU A 205 -9.44 -23.75 7.95
C GLU A 205 -7.97 -23.67 8.38
N LYS A 206 -7.03 -23.69 7.41
CA LYS A 206 -5.59 -23.57 7.69
C LYS A 206 -5.21 -22.25 8.39
N TYR A 207 -6.04 -21.20 8.31
CA TYR A 207 -5.77 -19.90 8.93
C TYR A 207 -6.67 -19.62 10.15
N LYS A 208 -7.91 -20.16 10.19
CA LYS A 208 -8.90 -19.89 11.25
C LYS A 208 -8.41 -20.23 12.66
N ASN A 209 -7.62 -21.28 12.77
CA ASN A 209 -7.12 -21.78 14.06
C ASN A 209 -5.70 -21.30 14.40
N SER A 210 -5.17 -20.36 13.64
CA SER A 210 -3.80 -19.84 13.86
C SER A 210 -3.68 -19.11 15.20
N LYS A 211 -2.54 -19.31 15.87
CA LYS A 211 -2.17 -18.61 17.11
C LYS A 211 -0.79 -18.01 16.92
N LEU A 212 -0.75 -16.68 16.82
CA LEU A 212 0.47 -15.91 16.64
C LEU A 212 0.73 -15.12 17.92
N ALA A 213 1.89 -15.30 18.53
CA ALA A 213 2.22 -14.71 19.83
C ALA A 213 2.20 -13.17 19.82
N PHE A 214 2.39 -12.56 18.67
CA PHE A 214 2.44 -11.10 18.51
C PHE A 214 1.07 -10.45 18.22
N VAL A 215 -0.02 -11.24 18.14
CA VAL A 215 -1.37 -10.74 17.86
C VAL A 215 -2.34 -11.11 18.96
N THR A 216 -3.11 -10.14 19.41
CA THR A 216 -4.24 -10.33 20.34
C THR A 216 -5.54 -10.02 19.60
N ASN A 217 -6.53 -10.87 19.71
CA ASN A 217 -7.88 -10.59 19.22
C ASN A 217 -8.60 -9.60 20.14
N GLU A 218 -9.56 -8.85 19.58
CA GLU A 218 -10.52 -8.11 20.38
C GLU A 218 -11.35 -9.11 21.23
N LYS A 219 -11.69 -8.72 22.47
CA LYS A 219 -12.48 -9.56 23.41
C LYS A 219 -13.96 -9.49 23.09
#